data_370b1a15ea2d5be6796cd4d37fab2785
#
_entry.id   370b1a15ea2d5be6796cd4d37fab2785
#
_cell.length_a   1.000
_cell.length_b   1.000
_cell.length_c   1.000
_cell.angle_alpha   90.00
_cell.angle_beta   90.00
_cell.angle_gamma   90.00
#
_symmetry.space_group_name_H-M   'P 1'
#
loop_
_entity.id
_entity.type
_entity.pdbx_description
1 polymer ?
#
loop_
_entity_poly.entity_id
_entity_poly.type
_entity_poly.pdbx_seq_one_letter_code
_entity_poly.pdbx_strand_id
1 'polypeptide(L)'
;MIGGELYEPDEENPMIGWRGASRYYSDDYKYAFELECEAIKYARDVMKMTNVIVMIPFCRTPSECKLVIETMETHGLIRGENELRIFLMCEIPSNVIEADLFSHMIDGVSIGGNDLLQLTIGVDRDSEKIAYLSDDKNISYRRMISMAIKTYKEHGVKVGFCGQQPSDSIEFCKFLIDENIDTISVTPDSALKTIQNLGKL
;
A
#
# COMPACT_ATOMS: atom_id res chain seq x y z
N MET A 1 -8.17 -12.57 13.74
CA MET A 1 -8.67 -13.51 12.69
C MET A 1 -9.22 -14.77 13.34
N ILE A 2 -10.21 -15.40 12.73
CA ILE A 2 -10.68 -16.72 13.21
C ILE A 2 -9.50 -17.69 13.11
N GLY A 3 -9.12 -18.34 14.21
CA GLY A 3 -7.97 -19.24 14.28
C GLY A 3 -6.60 -18.55 14.46
N GLY A 4 -6.57 -17.24 14.66
CA GLY A 4 -5.31 -16.49 14.83
C GLY A 4 -4.40 -17.05 15.92
N GLU A 5 -4.95 -17.45 17.05
CA GLU A 5 -4.18 -18.07 18.16
C GLU A 5 -3.41 -19.34 17.75
N LEU A 6 -3.81 -20.01 16.68
CA LEU A 6 -3.16 -21.24 16.21
C LEU A 6 -2.04 -20.99 15.18
N TYR A 7 -2.11 -19.88 14.45
CA TYR A 7 -1.27 -19.61 13.30
C TYR A 7 -0.46 -18.32 13.38
N GLU A 8 -0.89 -17.38 14.23
CA GLU A 8 -0.20 -16.11 14.42
C GLU A 8 0.82 -16.23 15.55
N PRO A 9 2.03 -15.70 15.39
CA PRO A 9 2.99 -15.62 16.48
C PRO A 9 2.47 -14.71 17.60
N ASP A 10 2.84 -15.01 18.84
CA ASP A 10 2.62 -14.10 19.96
C ASP A 10 3.69 -13.02 19.95
N GLU A 11 3.31 -11.82 19.52
CA GLU A 11 4.21 -10.68 19.38
C GLU A 11 3.75 -9.52 20.25
N GLU A 12 4.67 -8.89 20.95
CA GLU A 12 4.36 -7.69 21.76
C GLU A 12 3.86 -6.53 20.91
N ASN A 13 4.28 -6.45 19.63
CA ASN A 13 3.90 -5.39 18.72
C ASN A 13 3.59 -5.93 17.30
N PRO A 14 2.42 -6.56 17.10
CA PRO A 14 2.04 -7.15 15.82
C PRO A 14 1.99 -6.17 14.65
N MET A 15 1.82 -4.86 14.93
CA MET A 15 1.76 -3.82 13.89
C MET A 15 3.08 -3.65 13.14
N ILE A 16 4.20 -3.94 13.78
CA ILE A 16 5.55 -3.88 13.18
C ILE A 16 6.24 -5.25 13.15
N GLY A 17 5.52 -6.29 13.55
CA GLY A 17 5.99 -7.67 13.60
C GLY A 17 5.89 -8.40 12.26
N TRP A 18 5.63 -9.71 12.30
CA TRP A 18 5.53 -10.58 11.13
C TRP A 18 4.22 -10.38 10.36
N ARG A 19 4.21 -9.41 9.46
CA ARG A 19 3.06 -9.04 8.63
C ARG A 19 3.49 -8.62 7.21
N GLY A 20 2.52 -8.58 6.31
CA GLY A 20 2.71 -8.13 4.93
C GLY A 20 3.72 -9.00 4.16
N ALA A 21 4.59 -8.36 3.41
CA ALA A 21 5.52 -9.00 2.50
C ALA A 21 6.38 -10.11 3.14
N SER A 22 6.76 -9.95 4.41
CA SER A 22 7.60 -10.93 5.13
C SER A 22 6.96 -12.32 5.27
N ARG A 23 5.64 -12.43 5.15
CA ARG A 23 4.93 -13.70 5.17
C ARG A 23 5.10 -14.46 3.87
N TYR A 24 5.14 -13.78 2.74
CA TYR A 24 5.00 -14.38 1.42
C TYR A 24 6.19 -15.26 1.00
N TYR A 25 7.37 -14.99 1.54
CA TYR A 25 8.57 -15.79 1.33
C TYR A 25 8.99 -16.62 2.57
N SER A 26 8.21 -16.54 3.67
CA SER A 26 8.45 -17.30 4.89
C SER A 26 8.03 -18.76 4.73
N ASP A 27 8.82 -19.68 5.28
CA ASP A 27 8.50 -21.10 5.31
C ASP A 27 7.16 -21.42 6.01
N ASP A 28 6.79 -20.58 6.99
CA ASP A 28 5.56 -20.76 7.77
C ASP A 28 4.30 -20.32 7.01
N TYR A 29 4.43 -19.50 5.95
CA TYR A 29 3.28 -18.96 5.23
C TYR A 29 3.30 -19.23 3.72
N LYS A 30 4.42 -19.68 3.15
CA LYS A 30 4.59 -19.85 1.69
C LYS A 30 3.48 -20.65 1.04
N TYR A 31 2.96 -21.69 1.69
CA TYR A 31 1.86 -22.50 1.18
C TYR A 31 0.56 -21.69 1.02
N ALA A 32 0.25 -20.82 1.97
CA ALA A 32 -0.92 -19.94 1.86
C ALA A 32 -0.74 -18.93 0.74
N PHE A 33 0.47 -18.37 0.59
CA PHE A 33 0.77 -17.44 -0.51
C PHE A 33 0.73 -18.12 -1.88
N GLU A 34 1.13 -19.40 -1.98
CA GLU A 34 0.97 -20.20 -3.19
C GLU A 34 -0.51 -20.25 -3.63
N LEU A 35 -1.43 -20.52 -2.68
CA LEU A 35 -2.87 -20.52 -2.96
C LEU A 35 -3.39 -19.16 -3.40
N GLU A 36 -2.88 -18.06 -2.84
CA GLU A 36 -3.20 -16.70 -3.29
C GLU A 36 -2.73 -16.46 -4.73
N CYS A 37 -1.51 -16.88 -5.06
CA CYS A 37 -0.97 -16.81 -6.42
C CYS A 37 -1.79 -17.63 -7.42
N GLU A 38 -2.19 -18.85 -7.07
CA GLU A 38 -3.06 -19.68 -7.89
C GLU A 38 -4.42 -19.02 -8.13
N ALA A 39 -5.02 -18.45 -7.10
CA ALA A 39 -6.30 -17.75 -7.22
C ALA A 39 -6.22 -16.54 -8.15
N ILE A 40 -5.16 -15.73 -8.02
CA ILE A 40 -4.90 -14.58 -8.90
C ILE A 40 -4.69 -15.06 -10.34
N LYS A 41 -3.90 -16.09 -10.53
CA LYS A 41 -3.65 -16.69 -11.83
C LYS A 41 -4.93 -17.22 -12.47
N TYR A 42 -5.77 -17.93 -11.70
CA TYR A 42 -7.08 -18.39 -12.17
C TYR A 42 -7.97 -17.21 -12.62
N ALA A 43 -8.07 -16.16 -11.82
CA ALA A 43 -8.85 -14.98 -12.17
C ALA A 43 -8.36 -14.34 -13.48
N ARG A 44 -7.05 -14.21 -13.66
CA ARG A 44 -6.47 -13.58 -14.84
C ARG A 44 -6.50 -14.48 -16.07
N ASP A 45 -6.07 -15.73 -15.94
CA ASP A 45 -5.85 -16.62 -17.10
C ASP A 45 -7.12 -17.34 -17.53
N VAL A 46 -7.96 -17.80 -16.57
CA VAL A 46 -9.17 -18.58 -16.84
C VAL A 46 -10.37 -17.66 -16.96
N MET A 47 -10.60 -16.75 -15.99
CA MET A 47 -11.72 -15.81 -16.01
C MET A 47 -11.48 -14.63 -16.94
N LYS A 48 -10.28 -14.49 -17.51
CA LYS A 48 -9.87 -13.40 -18.42
C LYS A 48 -9.94 -11.99 -17.80
N MET A 49 -9.78 -11.89 -16.49
CA MET A 49 -9.78 -10.62 -15.76
C MET A 49 -8.37 -9.99 -15.77
N THR A 50 -7.84 -9.67 -16.95
CA THR A 50 -6.47 -9.15 -17.11
C THR A 50 -6.25 -7.77 -16.47
N ASN A 51 -7.33 -7.08 -16.11
CA ASN A 51 -7.30 -5.82 -15.37
C ASN A 51 -6.99 -5.96 -13.87
N VAL A 52 -6.95 -7.18 -13.33
CA VAL A 52 -6.54 -7.42 -11.93
C VAL A 52 -5.06 -7.08 -11.76
N ILE A 53 -4.76 -6.24 -10.80
CA ILE A 53 -3.40 -5.80 -10.41
C ILE A 53 -3.07 -6.42 -9.05
N VAL A 54 -1.83 -6.83 -8.85
CA VAL A 54 -1.36 -7.32 -7.55
C VAL A 54 -0.70 -6.17 -6.78
N MET A 55 -0.99 -6.05 -5.49
CA MET A 55 -0.36 -5.07 -4.63
C MET A 55 0.31 -5.76 -3.43
N ILE A 56 1.61 -5.51 -3.25
CA ILE A 56 2.41 -6.05 -2.15
C ILE A 56 2.22 -5.14 -0.93
N PRO A 57 1.67 -5.65 0.20
CA PRO A 57 1.46 -4.86 1.39
C PRO A 57 2.69 -4.89 2.30
N PHE A 58 2.87 -3.86 3.09
CA PHE A 58 3.82 -3.74 4.19
C PHE A 58 5.20 -4.34 3.89
N CYS A 59 5.82 -3.85 2.83
CA CYS A 59 7.12 -4.30 2.35
C CYS A 59 8.21 -3.33 2.85
N ARG A 60 9.13 -3.82 3.68
CA ARG A 60 10.06 -2.98 4.45
C ARG A 60 11.28 -2.53 3.68
N THR A 61 11.76 -3.38 2.76
CA THR A 61 13.01 -3.11 2.02
C THR A 61 12.90 -3.49 0.55
N PRO A 62 13.72 -2.90 -0.34
CA PRO A 62 13.81 -3.31 -1.73
C PRO A 62 14.15 -4.80 -1.92
N SER A 63 15.01 -5.34 -1.05
CA SER A 63 15.36 -6.77 -1.07
C SER A 63 14.17 -7.67 -0.75
N GLU A 64 13.34 -7.27 0.21
CA GLU A 64 12.10 -7.97 0.54
C GLU A 64 11.11 -7.92 -0.64
N CYS A 65 10.96 -6.77 -1.28
CA CYS A 65 10.14 -6.61 -2.49
C CYS A 65 10.58 -7.58 -3.59
N LYS A 66 11.90 -7.66 -3.82
CA LYS A 66 12.48 -8.58 -4.80
C LYS A 66 12.14 -10.04 -4.47
N LEU A 67 12.30 -10.46 -3.21
CA LEU A 67 11.96 -11.83 -2.79
C LEU A 67 10.49 -12.18 -3.02
N VAL A 68 9.57 -11.26 -2.75
CA VAL A 68 8.13 -11.47 -3.01
C VAL A 68 7.87 -11.62 -4.51
N ILE A 69 8.46 -10.77 -5.34
CA ILE A 69 8.30 -10.82 -6.79
C ILE A 69 8.86 -12.16 -7.34
N GLU A 70 10.06 -12.55 -6.92
CA GLU A 70 10.65 -13.83 -7.31
C GLU A 70 9.77 -15.02 -6.88
N THR A 71 9.16 -14.96 -5.70
CA THR A 71 8.21 -15.99 -5.25
C THR A 71 6.98 -16.02 -6.14
N MET A 72 6.40 -14.87 -6.50
CA MET A 72 5.27 -14.79 -7.43
C MET A 72 5.61 -15.36 -8.82
N GLU A 73 6.82 -15.09 -9.32
CA GLU A 73 7.31 -15.61 -10.60
C GLU A 73 7.39 -17.15 -10.59
N THR A 74 7.80 -17.78 -9.48
CA THR A 74 7.82 -19.26 -9.37
C THR A 74 6.42 -19.87 -9.49
N HIS A 75 5.37 -19.11 -9.18
CA HIS A 75 3.97 -19.51 -9.35
C HIS A 75 3.35 -19.01 -10.66
N GLY A 76 4.16 -18.46 -11.58
CA GLY A 76 3.73 -18.03 -12.91
C GLY A 76 3.00 -16.69 -12.93
N LEU A 77 3.22 -15.84 -11.94
CA LEU A 77 2.78 -14.45 -11.92
C LEU A 77 3.99 -13.55 -12.26
N ILE A 78 4.28 -13.42 -13.54
CA ILE A 78 5.44 -12.69 -14.05
C ILE A 78 5.04 -11.28 -14.42
N ARG A 79 5.73 -10.26 -13.84
CA ARG A 79 5.47 -8.85 -14.13
C ARG A 79 5.59 -8.55 -15.63
N GLY A 80 4.60 -7.88 -16.18
CA GLY A 80 4.52 -7.53 -17.60
C GLY A 80 3.91 -8.62 -18.49
N GLU A 81 3.86 -9.89 -18.09
CA GLU A 81 3.19 -10.94 -18.85
C GLU A 81 1.67 -10.80 -18.71
N ASN A 82 0.95 -10.96 -19.83
CA ASN A 82 -0.49 -10.74 -19.89
C ASN A 82 -0.95 -9.42 -19.21
N GLU A 83 -0.14 -8.37 -19.33
CA GLU A 83 -0.39 -7.05 -18.73
C GLU A 83 -0.41 -7.07 -17.19
N LEU A 84 0.20 -8.07 -16.53
CA LEU A 84 0.30 -8.10 -15.09
C LEU A 84 1.15 -6.93 -14.58
N ARG A 85 0.53 -6.10 -13.77
CA ARG A 85 1.19 -5.00 -13.07
C ARG A 85 1.31 -5.34 -11.58
N ILE A 86 2.45 -4.98 -11.01
CA ILE A 86 2.73 -5.14 -9.59
C ILE A 86 2.80 -3.75 -8.96
N PHE A 87 1.97 -3.53 -7.96
CA PHE A 87 1.95 -2.33 -7.15
C PHE A 87 2.53 -2.61 -5.77
N LEU A 88 2.97 -1.55 -5.10
CA LEU A 88 3.44 -1.58 -3.71
C LEU A 88 2.54 -0.70 -2.86
N MET A 89 2.18 -1.18 -1.66
CA MET A 89 1.62 -0.31 -0.64
C MET A 89 2.77 0.51 -0.02
N CYS A 90 2.81 1.80 -0.33
CA CYS A 90 3.77 2.75 0.23
C CYS A 90 3.26 3.24 1.58
N GLU A 91 3.56 2.50 2.63
CA GLU A 91 2.98 2.72 3.95
C GLU A 91 4.00 2.68 5.10
N ILE A 92 5.27 2.52 4.75
CA ILE A 92 6.40 2.51 5.69
C ILE A 92 7.35 3.64 5.29
N PRO A 93 7.94 4.40 6.22
CA PRO A 93 8.89 5.47 5.89
C PRO A 93 10.03 5.04 4.95
N SER A 94 10.52 3.79 5.05
CA SER A 94 11.52 3.26 4.12
C SER A 94 11.05 3.24 2.66
N ASN A 95 9.76 3.00 2.40
CA ASN A 95 9.21 3.05 1.05
C ASN A 95 9.29 4.45 0.43
N VAL A 96 9.31 5.48 1.26
CA VAL A 96 9.45 6.87 0.82
C VAL A 96 10.93 7.23 0.64
N ILE A 97 11.78 6.83 1.58
CA ILE A 97 13.21 7.17 1.59
C ILE A 97 13.95 6.44 0.47
N GLU A 98 13.60 5.18 0.20
CA GLU A 98 14.20 4.32 -0.83
C GLU A 98 13.28 4.18 -2.07
N ALA A 99 12.43 5.17 -2.33
CA ALA A 99 11.43 5.14 -3.40
C ALA A 99 12.06 4.93 -4.80
N ASP A 100 13.24 5.47 -5.04
CA ASP A 100 14.01 5.27 -6.26
C ASP A 100 14.37 3.79 -6.47
N LEU A 101 14.79 3.09 -5.41
CA LEU A 101 15.15 1.68 -5.48
C LEU A 101 13.91 0.78 -5.73
N PHE A 102 12.80 1.04 -5.05
CA PHE A 102 11.55 0.33 -5.28
C PHE A 102 11.01 0.54 -6.70
N SER A 103 11.15 1.75 -7.24
CA SER A 103 10.61 2.13 -8.55
C SER A 103 11.04 1.23 -9.71
N HIS A 104 12.20 0.61 -9.63
CA HIS A 104 12.69 -0.30 -10.67
C HIS A 104 11.93 -1.63 -10.75
N MET A 105 11.24 -2.01 -9.67
CA MET A 105 10.61 -3.33 -9.52
C MET A 105 9.09 -3.32 -9.66
N ILE A 106 8.45 -2.15 -9.64
CA ILE A 106 6.99 -2.00 -9.55
C ILE A 106 6.44 -1.10 -10.66
N ASP A 107 5.13 -1.14 -10.88
CA ASP A 107 4.43 -0.35 -11.90
C ASP A 107 3.61 0.80 -11.28
N GLY A 108 3.40 0.73 -9.98
CA GLY A 108 2.67 1.74 -9.24
C GLY A 108 2.78 1.57 -7.74
N VAL A 109 2.41 2.60 -7.03
CA VAL A 109 2.27 2.60 -5.57
C VAL A 109 0.91 3.13 -5.17
N SER A 110 0.40 2.64 -4.05
CA SER A 110 -0.67 3.29 -3.31
C SER A 110 -0.13 3.71 -1.95
N ILE A 111 -0.20 4.99 -1.63
CA ILE A 111 0.22 5.48 -0.32
C ILE A 111 -0.82 5.04 0.71
N GLY A 112 -0.43 4.15 1.61
CA GLY A 112 -1.25 3.66 2.73
C GLY A 112 -1.24 4.67 3.87
N GLY A 113 -2.16 5.65 3.81
CA GLY A 113 -2.12 6.84 4.66
C GLY A 113 -2.15 6.55 6.16
N ASN A 114 -2.87 5.53 6.57
CA ASN A 114 -3.02 5.21 7.99
C ASN A 114 -1.72 4.67 8.60
N ASP A 115 -1.12 3.65 7.98
CA ASP A 115 0.14 3.05 8.45
C ASP A 115 1.31 4.04 8.27
N LEU A 116 1.36 4.78 7.16
CA LEU A 116 2.40 5.79 6.95
C LEU A 116 2.36 6.88 8.03
N LEU A 117 1.18 7.38 8.40
CA LEU A 117 1.03 8.35 9.48
C LEU A 117 1.51 7.74 10.80
N GLN A 118 0.99 6.57 11.16
CA GLN A 118 1.32 5.87 12.40
C GLN A 118 2.83 5.66 12.54
N LEU A 119 3.50 5.17 11.50
CA LEU A 119 4.93 4.87 11.53
C LEU A 119 5.81 6.12 11.43
N THR A 120 5.34 7.16 10.75
CA THR A 120 6.08 8.43 10.63
C THR A 120 6.19 9.16 11.96
N ILE A 121 5.10 9.19 12.74
CA ILE A 121 5.05 9.93 14.01
C ILE A 121 5.17 9.03 15.25
N GLY A 122 5.23 7.69 15.07
CA GLY A 122 5.37 6.73 16.17
C GLY A 122 4.13 6.69 17.06
N VAL A 123 2.94 6.69 16.47
CA VAL A 123 1.67 6.67 17.19
C VAL A 123 0.90 5.40 16.87
N ASP A 124 0.39 4.73 17.88
CA ASP A 124 -0.65 3.73 17.72
C ASP A 124 -2.02 4.43 17.60
N ARG A 125 -2.61 4.39 16.40
CA ARG A 125 -3.91 5.02 16.11
C ARG A 125 -5.08 4.46 16.91
N ASP A 126 -4.94 3.21 17.40
CA ASP A 126 -5.96 2.51 18.19
C ASP A 126 -5.82 2.79 19.69
N SER A 127 -4.76 3.51 20.08
CA SER A 127 -4.57 3.94 21.47
C SER A 127 -5.43 5.17 21.79
N GLU A 128 -6.49 4.99 22.56
CA GLU A 128 -7.40 6.09 22.98
C GLU A 128 -6.66 7.28 23.62
N LYS A 129 -5.50 7.03 24.25
CA LYS A 129 -4.75 8.06 24.99
C LYS A 129 -3.96 8.99 24.08
N ILE A 130 -3.52 8.52 22.91
CA ILE A 130 -2.62 9.28 22.03
C ILE A 130 -3.16 9.41 20.59
N ALA A 131 -4.33 8.86 20.27
CA ALA A 131 -4.95 8.94 18.94
C ALA A 131 -5.14 10.39 18.45
N TYR A 132 -5.25 11.35 19.37
CA TYR A 132 -5.34 12.79 19.05
C TYR A 132 -4.08 13.34 18.32
N LEU A 133 -2.96 12.63 18.37
CA LEU A 133 -1.75 12.99 17.63
C LEU A 133 -1.82 12.56 16.16
N SER A 134 -2.74 11.67 15.80
CA SER A 134 -2.96 11.18 14.44
C SER A 134 -3.71 12.21 13.60
N ASP A 135 -3.06 13.34 13.32
CA ASP A 135 -3.61 14.46 12.57
C ASP A 135 -3.10 14.45 11.11
N ASP A 136 -4.02 14.49 10.14
CA ASP A 136 -3.73 14.55 8.70
C ASP A 136 -3.01 15.87 8.30
N LYS A 137 -3.00 16.88 9.19
CA LYS A 137 -2.26 18.15 9.04
C LYS A 137 -0.82 18.07 9.54
N ASN A 138 -0.41 16.92 10.11
CA ASN A 138 0.96 16.76 10.60
C ASN A 138 1.97 17.00 9.48
N ILE A 139 2.92 17.90 9.74
CA ILE A 139 3.90 18.36 8.73
C ILE A 139 4.81 17.23 8.28
N SER A 140 5.27 16.37 9.20
CA SER A 140 6.15 15.24 8.85
C SER A 140 5.43 14.26 7.94
N TYR A 141 4.19 13.95 8.25
CA TYR A 141 3.34 13.07 7.44
C TYR A 141 3.11 13.64 6.03
N ARG A 142 2.69 14.91 5.92
CA ARG A 142 2.49 15.57 4.60
C ARG A 142 3.78 15.63 3.79
N ARG A 143 4.93 15.88 4.43
CA ARG A 143 6.23 15.85 3.76
C ARG A 143 6.57 14.45 3.22
N MET A 144 6.28 13.41 3.99
CA MET A 144 6.48 12.02 3.51
C MET A 144 5.63 11.74 2.26
N ILE A 145 4.37 12.18 2.26
CA ILE A 145 3.49 12.03 1.08
C ILE A 145 4.06 12.79 -0.13
N SER A 146 4.41 14.07 0.04
CA SER A 146 4.98 14.89 -1.05
C SER A 146 6.27 14.28 -1.61
N MET A 147 7.16 13.78 -0.74
CA MET A 147 8.39 13.10 -1.14
C MET A 147 8.07 11.81 -1.94
N ALA A 148 7.14 10.98 -1.46
CA ALA A 148 6.74 9.76 -2.15
C ALA A 148 6.19 10.09 -3.55
N ILE A 149 5.20 10.98 -3.65
CA ILE A 149 4.60 11.37 -4.92
C ILE A 149 5.67 11.84 -5.90
N LYS A 150 6.52 12.77 -5.46
CA LYS A 150 7.58 13.33 -6.29
C LYS A 150 8.52 12.25 -6.81
N THR A 151 9.13 11.46 -5.91
CA THR A 151 10.17 10.51 -6.29
C THR A 151 9.62 9.39 -7.18
N TYR A 152 8.47 8.79 -6.84
CA TYR A 152 7.88 7.75 -7.67
C TYR A 152 7.50 8.27 -9.06
N LYS A 153 6.94 9.47 -9.17
CA LYS A 153 6.58 10.07 -10.47
C LYS A 153 7.81 10.43 -11.30
N GLU A 154 8.90 10.90 -10.70
CA GLU A 154 10.18 11.12 -11.40
C GLU A 154 10.73 9.85 -12.05
N HIS A 155 10.39 8.67 -11.49
CA HIS A 155 10.74 7.36 -12.04
C HIS A 155 9.64 6.72 -12.91
N GLY A 156 8.59 7.45 -13.25
CA GLY A 156 7.51 6.98 -14.12
C GLY A 156 6.54 5.99 -13.47
N VAL A 157 6.56 5.87 -12.15
CA VAL A 157 5.67 5.00 -11.37
C VAL A 157 4.37 5.73 -11.07
N LYS A 158 3.21 5.07 -11.25
CA LYS A 158 1.90 5.62 -10.88
C LYS A 158 1.75 5.72 -9.37
N VAL A 159 1.16 6.82 -8.89
CA VAL A 159 0.98 7.06 -7.45
C VAL A 159 -0.49 7.27 -7.13
N GLY A 160 -1.02 6.40 -6.27
CA GLY A 160 -2.34 6.56 -5.67
C GLY A 160 -2.25 6.81 -4.18
N PHE A 161 -3.37 7.18 -3.58
CA PHE A 161 -3.52 7.29 -2.14
C PHE A 161 -4.73 6.47 -1.67
N CYS A 162 -4.56 5.69 -0.61
CA CYS A 162 -5.62 5.02 0.10
C CYS A 162 -5.51 5.25 1.61
N GLY A 163 -6.65 5.45 2.23
CA GLY A 163 -6.75 5.78 3.65
C GLY A 163 -8.08 6.48 3.91
N GLN A 164 -8.35 6.77 5.15
CA GLN A 164 -9.62 7.39 5.56
C GLN A 164 -9.65 8.89 5.24
N GLN A 165 -8.49 9.55 5.28
CA GLN A 165 -8.37 11.01 5.21
C GLN A 165 -9.08 11.66 4.01
N PRO A 166 -8.98 11.16 2.76
CA PRO A 166 -9.70 11.76 1.62
C PRO A 166 -11.23 11.68 1.74
N SER A 167 -11.75 10.68 2.44
CA SER A 167 -13.20 10.54 2.67
C SER A 167 -13.72 11.56 3.67
N ASP A 168 -12.88 11.94 4.64
CA ASP A 168 -13.25 12.81 5.76
C ASP A 168 -12.91 14.28 5.48
N SER A 169 -11.87 14.56 4.68
CA SER A 169 -11.31 15.90 4.49
C SER A 169 -11.14 16.29 3.03
N ILE A 170 -11.95 17.24 2.56
CA ILE A 170 -11.78 17.85 1.23
C ILE A 170 -10.48 18.65 1.12
N GLU A 171 -9.99 19.21 2.23
CA GLU A 171 -8.72 19.92 2.29
C GLU A 171 -7.55 18.97 2.03
N PHE A 172 -7.66 17.72 2.54
CA PHE A 172 -6.67 16.70 2.28
C PHE A 172 -6.70 16.23 0.80
N CYS A 173 -7.89 16.09 0.21
CA CYS A 173 -8.01 15.84 -1.22
C CYS A 173 -7.34 16.91 -2.07
N LYS A 174 -7.53 18.20 -1.72
CA LYS A 174 -6.88 19.32 -2.42
C LYS A 174 -5.36 19.21 -2.30
N PHE A 175 -4.84 18.97 -1.10
CA PHE A 175 -3.42 18.77 -0.89
C PHE A 175 -2.85 17.68 -1.82
N LEU A 176 -3.51 16.52 -1.92
CA LEU A 176 -3.08 15.43 -2.80
C LEU A 176 -3.11 15.84 -4.30
N ILE A 177 -4.13 16.61 -4.71
CA ILE A 177 -4.24 17.10 -6.07
C ILE A 177 -3.14 18.13 -6.36
N ASP A 178 -2.86 19.04 -5.44
CA ASP A 178 -1.80 20.04 -5.57
C ASP A 178 -0.42 19.40 -5.68
N GLU A 179 -0.21 18.25 -5.02
CA GLU A 179 0.98 17.40 -5.17
C GLU A 179 0.99 16.59 -6.49
N ASN A 180 -0.04 16.74 -7.34
CA ASN A 180 -0.15 16.05 -8.64
C ASN A 180 -0.22 14.52 -8.53
N ILE A 181 -1.01 14.00 -7.59
CA ILE A 181 -1.27 12.56 -7.45
C ILE A 181 -2.11 12.02 -8.62
N ASP A 182 -1.94 10.73 -8.97
CA ASP A 182 -2.66 10.14 -10.11
C ASP A 182 -4.06 9.63 -9.72
N THR A 183 -4.23 9.09 -8.51
CA THR A 183 -5.52 8.54 -8.04
C THR A 183 -5.72 8.75 -6.54
N ILE A 184 -6.97 8.92 -6.14
CA ILE A 184 -7.38 9.03 -4.74
C ILE A 184 -8.51 8.04 -4.48
N SER A 185 -8.34 7.15 -3.51
CA SER A 185 -9.38 6.25 -3.06
C SER A 185 -10.21 6.90 -1.96
N VAL A 186 -11.53 6.77 -2.06
CA VAL A 186 -12.50 7.23 -1.07
C VAL A 186 -13.51 6.14 -0.78
N THR A 187 -14.20 6.22 0.36
CA THR A 187 -15.27 5.28 0.68
C THR A 187 -16.45 5.48 -0.27
N PRO A 188 -17.24 4.43 -0.61
CA PRO A 188 -18.35 4.52 -1.55
C PRO A 188 -19.38 5.59 -1.20
N ASP A 189 -19.68 5.77 0.08
CA ASP A 189 -20.62 6.75 0.60
C ASP A 189 -20.14 8.19 0.48
N SER A 190 -18.82 8.42 0.49
CA SER A 190 -18.22 9.75 0.32
C SER A 190 -17.92 10.11 -1.14
N ALA A 191 -17.91 9.15 -2.06
CA ALA A 191 -17.46 9.36 -3.44
C ALA A 191 -18.15 10.50 -4.18
N LEU A 192 -19.50 10.48 -4.21
CA LEU A 192 -20.27 11.54 -4.90
C LEU A 192 -20.05 12.92 -4.26
N LYS A 193 -20.02 12.98 -2.93
CA LYS A 193 -19.79 14.23 -2.19
C LYS A 193 -18.38 14.79 -2.48
N THR A 194 -17.38 13.92 -2.51
CA THR A 194 -15.99 14.31 -2.81
C THR A 194 -15.88 14.87 -4.23
N ILE A 195 -16.45 14.17 -5.25
CA ILE A 195 -16.44 14.64 -6.63
C ILE A 195 -17.16 16.00 -6.77
N GLN A 196 -18.33 16.16 -6.14
CA GLN A 196 -19.08 17.42 -6.18
C GLN A 196 -18.31 18.57 -5.53
N ASN A 197 -17.60 18.31 -4.45
CA ASN A 197 -16.81 19.33 -3.76
C ASN A 197 -15.56 19.72 -4.55
N LEU A 198 -14.89 18.76 -5.16
CA LEU A 198 -13.73 19.02 -6.03
C LEU A 198 -14.12 19.74 -7.32
N GLY A 199 -15.29 19.43 -7.89
CA GLY A 199 -15.80 20.08 -9.10
C GLY A 199 -16.29 21.53 -8.91
N LYS A 200 -16.28 22.03 -7.66
CA LYS A 200 -16.59 23.44 -7.34
C LYS A 200 -15.34 24.32 -7.17
N LEU A 201 -14.17 23.76 -7.36
CA LEU A 201 -12.87 24.40 -7.28
C LEU A 201 -12.40 24.85 -8.66
#